data_5378ee95a2d4c978054fd6ed3f3f2a80
#
_entry.id   5378ee95a2d4c978054fd6ed3f3f2a80
#
_cell.length_a   1.000
_cell.length_b   1.000
_cell.length_c   1.000
_cell.angle_alpha   90.00
_cell.angle_beta   90.00
_cell.angle_gamma   90.00
#
_symmetry.space_group_name_H-M   'P 1'
#
loop_
_entity.id
_entity.type
_entity.pdbx_description
1 polymer ?
#
loop_
_entity_poly.entity_id
_entity_poly.type
_entity_poly.pdbx_seq_one_letter_code
_entity_poly.pdbx_strand_id
1 'polypeptide(L)'
;MKTWGFKTIRVKKNERAMLLRNGDFDRMLMPGKHRIAAWGDELRAQAFNLEESAFTHSLSDYLMAREPQVVAEHFVRVQTGEDEVALLIEDGVLTAIIPPATRRLYWKGLHEVQAQVLPVPPDLRVPADLLARIRAARAAGMNRYAPLMAEVPQFHTGLLWVDGQIRETLPPGVHGWWQHGHAVRVDVVDLRAQTA
;
A
#
# COMPACT_ATOMS: atom_id res chain seq x y z
N MET A 1 12.68 -18.24 -27.25
CA MET A 1 12.46 -19.10 -28.44
C MET A 1 11.57 -18.36 -29.42
N LYS A 2 12.09 -18.07 -30.62
CA LYS A 2 11.32 -17.37 -31.67
C LYS A 2 10.17 -18.25 -32.13
N THR A 3 8.97 -17.69 -32.18
CA THR A 3 7.75 -18.41 -32.58
C THR A 3 7.38 -18.03 -34.00
N TRP A 4 7.13 -19.02 -34.85
CA TRP A 4 6.62 -18.82 -36.23
C TRP A 4 5.15 -19.26 -36.28
N GLY A 5 4.28 -18.36 -36.73
CA GLY A 5 2.86 -18.61 -36.82
C GLY A 5 2.06 -17.98 -35.69
N PHE A 6 1.19 -18.77 -35.05
CA PHE A 6 0.32 -18.27 -33.98
C PHE A 6 0.65 -18.95 -32.66
N LYS A 7 0.78 -18.15 -31.60
CA LYS A 7 0.83 -18.63 -30.22
C LYS A 7 -0.54 -18.50 -29.58
N THR A 8 -1.01 -19.56 -28.94
CA THR A 8 -2.25 -19.54 -28.17
C THR A 8 -1.91 -19.37 -26.69
N ILE A 9 -2.51 -18.34 -26.06
CA ILE A 9 -2.37 -18.04 -24.64
C ILE A 9 -3.76 -18.13 -24.03
N ARG A 10 -3.87 -18.82 -22.88
CA ARG A 10 -5.11 -18.92 -22.10
C ARG A 10 -4.92 -18.21 -20.77
N VAL A 11 -5.81 -17.25 -20.49
CA VAL A 11 -5.87 -16.50 -19.24
C VAL A 11 -7.12 -16.94 -18.48
N LYS A 12 -6.98 -17.31 -17.21
CA LYS A 12 -8.11 -17.76 -16.38
C LYS A 12 -9.00 -16.58 -15.99
N LYS A 13 -10.21 -16.87 -15.47
CA LYS A 13 -11.20 -15.85 -15.10
C LYS A 13 -10.71 -14.92 -13.97
N ASN A 14 -9.94 -15.46 -13.04
CA ASN A 14 -9.35 -14.73 -11.90
C ASN A 14 -7.94 -14.20 -12.20
N GLU A 15 -7.54 -14.17 -13.47
CA GLU A 15 -6.20 -13.72 -13.88
C GLU A 15 -6.28 -12.55 -14.88
N ARG A 16 -5.18 -11.82 -14.97
CA ARG A 16 -4.78 -10.99 -16.09
C ARG A 16 -3.41 -11.45 -16.55
N ALA A 17 -3.10 -11.27 -17.82
CA ALA A 17 -1.75 -11.57 -18.29
C ALA A 17 -1.15 -10.36 -19.00
N MET A 18 0.11 -10.11 -18.73
CA MET A 18 0.91 -9.14 -19.45
C MET A 18 1.61 -9.86 -20.59
N LEU A 19 1.38 -9.39 -21.81
CA LEU A 19 2.07 -9.88 -22.99
C LEU A 19 3.32 -9.05 -23.23
N LEU A 20 4.44 -9.75 -23.34
CA LEU A 20 5.73 -9.19 -23.75
C LEU A 20 6.07 -9.69 -25.16
N ARG A 21 6.52 -8.78 -26.01
CA ARG A 21 7.02 -9.06 -27.36
C ARG A 21 8.49 -8.65 -27.46
N ASN A 22 9.36 -9.60 -27.70
CA ASN A 22 10.82 -9.39 -27.73
C ASN A 22 11.39 -8.76 -26.42
N GLY A 23 10.72 -9.01 -25.29
CA GLY A 23 11.07 -8.45 -23.97
C GLY A 23 10.32 -7.17 -23.60
N ASP A 24 9.75 -6.45 -24.57
CA ASP A 24 9.01 -5.20 -24.33
C ASP A 24 7.53 -5.45 -24.05
N PHE A 25 6.90 -4.53 -23.30
CA PHE A 25 5.47 -4.55 -23.07
C PHE A 25 4.70 -4.39 -24.38
N ASP A 26 3.81 -5.34 -24.68
CA ASP A 26 2.91 -5.26 -25.84
C ASP A 26 1.50 -4.82 -25.41
N ARG A 27 0.86 -5.59 -24.53
CA ARG A 27 -0.49 -5.28 -24.02
C ARG A 27 -0.88 -6.16 -22.83
N MET A 28 -1.98 -5.80 -22.18
CA MET A 28 -2.68 -6.68 -21.24
C MET A 28 -3.65 -7.62 -21.95
N LEU A 29 -3.74 -8.84 -21.44
CA LEU A 29 -4.70 -9.85 -21.92
C LEU A 29 -5.73 -10.11 -20.84
N MET A 30 -7.00 -9.96 -21.22
CA MET A 30 -8.16 -10.26 -20.40
C MET A 30 -8.38 -11.78 -20.32
N PRO A 31 -9.24 -12.27 -19.38
CA PRO A 31 -9.60 -13.69 -19.35
C PRO A 31 -10.09 -14.20 -20.69
N GLY A 32 -9.62 -15.37 -21.08
CA GLY A 32 -10.03 -15.99 -22.35
C GLY A 32 -8.91 -16.70 -23.08
N LYS A 33 -9.19 -17.06 -24.32
CA LYS A 33 -8.23 -17.69 -25.24
C LYS A 33 -7.80 -16.68 -26.28
N HIS A 34 -6.52 -16.35 -26.28
CA HIS A 34 -5.91 -15.38 -27.21
C HIS A 34 -5.05 -16.12 -28.23
N ARG A 35 -5.28 -15.86 -29.51
CA ARG A 35 -4.45 -16.35 -30.59
C ARG A 35 -3.66 -15.17 -31.17
N ILE A 36 -2.34 -15.17 -30.96
CA ILE A 36 -1.47 -14.04 -31.24
C ILE A 36 -0.47 -14.45 -32.32
N ALA A 37 -0.40 -13.65 -33.40
CA ALA A 37 0.56 -13.84 -34.44
C ALA A 37 1.98 -13.50 -33.94
N ALA A 38 2.94 -14.37 -34.28
CA ALA A 38 4.34 -14.24 -33.89
C ALA A 38 5.21 -14.71 -35.06
N TRP A 39 5.52 -13.81 -35.95
CA TRP A 39 6.34 -14.10 -37.13
C TRP A 39 7.80 -13.76 -36.85
N GLY A 40 8.48 -14.67 -36.12
CA GLY A 40 9.86 -14.49 -35.72
C GLY A 40 10.06 -13.74 -34.43
N ASP A 41 8.97 -13.29 -33.77
CA ASP A 41 9.02 -12.64 -32.44
C ASP A 41 9.09 -13.64 -31.31
N GLU A 42 9.72 -13.23 -30.21
CA GLU A 42 9.60 -13.91 -28.94
C GLU A 42 8.40 -13.37 -28.18
N LEU A 43 7.38 -14.21 -27.98
CA LEU A 43 6.21 -13.86 -27.16
C LEU A 43 6.28 -14.53 -25.82
N ARG A 44 6.19 -13.73 -24.75
CA ARG A 44 6.03 -14.20 -23.36
C ARG A 44 4.74 -13.64 -22.78
N ALA A 45 3.99 -14.47 -22.07
CA ALA A 45 2.84 -14.01 -21.30
C ALA A 45 3.11 -14.33 -19.82
N GLN A 46 2.99 -13.32 -18.98
CA GLN A 46 3.07 -13.45 -17.53
C GLN A 46 1.68 -13.26 -16.96
N ALA A 47 1.16 -14.31 -16.30
CA ALA A 47 -0.14 -14.26 -15.65
C ALA A 47 0.00 -13.76 -14.21
N PHE A 48 -1.00 -12.98 -13.78
CA PHE A 48 -1.13 -12.44 -12.43
C PHE A 48 -2.49 -12.85 -11.88
N ASN A 49 -2.50 -13.38 -10.65
CA ASN A 49 -3.73 -13.71 -9.93
C ASN A 49 -4.31 -12.43 -9.33
N LEU A 50 -5.57 -12.13 -9.62
CA LEU A 50 -6.25 -10.93 -9.12
C LEU A 50 -6.69 -11.04 -7.64
N GLU A 51 -6.56 -12.22 -7.03
CA GLU A 51 -6.73 -12.38 -5.58
C GLU A 51 -5.65 -11.60 -4.80
N GLU A 52 -4.48 -11.39 -5.42
CA GLU A 52 -3.48 -10.47 -4.96
C GLU A 52 -3.70 -9.12 -5.64
N SER A 53 -4.28 -8.16 -4.93
CA SER A 53 -4.59 -6.85 -5.48
C SER A 53 -3.36 -6.06 -5.90
N ALA A 54 -2.23 -6.21 -5.20
CA ALA A 54 -1.00 -5.49 -5.46
C ALA A 54 -0.30 -5.98 -6.74
N PHE A 55 -0.03 -5.06 -7.66
CA PHE A 55 0.81 -5.33 -8.83
C PHE A 55 2.26 -5.02 -8.53
N THR A 56 3.08 -6.08 -8.37
CA THR A 56 4.52 -5.97 -8.13
C THR A 56 5.29 -6.48 -9.33
N HIS A 57 5.80 -5.56 -10.14
CA HIS A 57 6.56 -5.90 -11.35
C HIS A 57 7.59 -4.82 -11.68
N SER A 58 8.71 -5.20 -12.30
CA SER A 58 9.77 -4.28 -12.71
C SER A 58 9.32 -3.23 -13.74
N LEU A 59 8.26 -3.51 -14.49
CA LEU A 59 7.67 -2.57 -15.46
C LEU A 59 6.63 -1.62 -14.84
N SER A 60 6.41 -1.63 -13.53
CA SER A 60 5.41 -0.76 -12.88
C SER A 60 5.65 0.71 -13.17
N ASP A 61 6.89 1.19 -13.04
CA ASP A 61 7.25 2.57 -13.33
C ASP A 61 7.13 2.91 -14.82
N TYR A 62 7.52 1.98 -15.69
CA TYR A 62 7.34 2.13 -17.14
C TYR A 62 5.86 2.28 -17.50
N LEU A 63 5.01 1.40 -16.98
CA LEU A 63 3.56 1.46 -17.25
C LEU A 63 2.97 2.80 -16.78
N MET A 64 3.33 3.25 -15.58
CA MET A 64 2.86 4.54 -15.05
C MET A 64 3.32 5.74 -15.89
N ALA A 65 4.50 5.67 -16.48
CA ALA A 65 5.10 6.77 -17.22
C ALA A 65 4.73 6.78 -18.71
N ARG A 66 4.56 5.61 -19.32
CA ARG A 66 4.44 5.47 -20.77
C ARG A 66 3.12 4.91 -21.25
N GLU A 67 2.39 4.20 -20.39
CA GLU A 67 1.14 3.50 -20.74
C GLU A 67 -0.04 3.99 -19.86
N PRO A 68 -0.35 5.31 -19.82
CA PRO A 68 -1.36 5.85 -18.92
C PRO A 68 -2.76 5.29 -19.18
N GLN A 69 -3.08 4.91 -20.43
CA GLN A 69 -4.36 4.29 -20.78
C GLN A 69 -4.47 2.87 -20.17
N VAL A 70 -3.40 2.07 -20.28
CA VAL A 70 -3.33 0.74 -19.67
C VAL A 70 -3.47 0.84 -18.14
N VAL A 71 -2.80 1.83 -17.55
CA VAL A 71 -2.94 2.07 -16.11
C VAL A 71 -4.37 2.46 -15.75
N ALA A 72 -4.98 3.37 -16.48
CA ALA A 72 -6.35 3.81 -16.22
C ALA A 72 -7.38 2.67 -16.37
N GLU A 73 -7.17 1.76 -17.32
CA GLU A 73 -8.09 0.64 -17.58
C GLU A 73 -7.93 -0.48 -16.54
N HIS A 74 -6.70 -0.87 -16.20
CA HIS A 74 -6.44 -2.10 -15.46
C HIS A 74 -6.07 -1.89 -14.00
N PHE A 75 -5.66 -0.67 -13.60
CA PHE A 75 -5.09 -0.44 -12.27
C PHE A 75 -5.70 0.75 -11.53
N VAL A 76 -5.68 0.67 -10.23
CA VAL A 76 -5.74 1.82 -9.32
C VAL A 76 -4.30 2.26 -9.07
N ARG A 77 -3.97 3.49 -9.44
CA ARG A 77 -2.67 4.10 -9.16
C ARG A 77 -2.73 4.77 -7.81
N VAL A 78 -1.81 4.39 -6.92
CA VAL A 78 -1.60 5.03 -5.63
C VAL A 78 -0.25 5.73 -5.65
N GLN A 79 -0.26 7.01 -5.34
CA GLN A 79 0.95 7.82 -5.24
C GLN A 79 0.83 8.74 -4.04
N THR A 80 1.86 8.75 -3.20
CA THR A 80 2.01 9.63 -2.04
C THR A 80 3.17 10.58 -2.26
N GLY A 81 3.00 11.83 -1.83
CA GLY A 81 4.08 12.81 -1.72
C GLY A 81 5.02 12.50 -0.55
N GLU A 82 6.01 13.38 -0.32
CA GLU A 82 6.98 13.21 0.75
C GLU A 82 6.33 13.30 2.14
N ASP A 83 5.30 14.14 2.30
CA ASP A 83 4.58 14.35 3.55
C ASP A 83 3.15 13.79 3.49
N GLU A 84 2.95 12.69 2.78
CA GLU A 84 1.65 12.05 2.62
C GLU A 84 1.73 10.56 2.88
N VAL A 85 0.63 10.02 3.40
CA VAL A 85 0.37 8.58 3.48
C VAL A 85 -0.91 8.26 2.72
N ALA A 86 -1.09 7.02 2.27
CA ALA A 86 -2.37 6.63 1.71
C ALA A 86 -2.94 5.42 2.48
N LEU A 87 -4.24 5.49 2.78
CA LEU A 87 -5.01 4.37 3.29
C LEU A 87 -5.48 3.53 2.11
N LEU A 88 -5.09 2.27 2.07
CA LEU A 88 -5.60 1.32 1.08
C LEU A 88 -6.82 0.62 1.66
N ILE A 89 -7.93 0.75 0.96
CA ILE A 89 -9.21 0.16 1.34
C ILE A 89 -9.61 -0.84 0.24
N GLU A 90 -9.77 -2.09 0.62
CA GLU A 90 -10.20 -3.16 -0.27
C GLU A 90 -11.53 -3.70 0.21
N ASP A 91 -12.54 -3.70 -0.66
CA ASP A 91 -13.90 -4.14 -0.34
C ASP A 91 -14.45 -3.49 0.95
N GLY A 92 -14.15 -2.19 1.14
CA GLY A 92 -14.56 -1.41 2.30
C GLY A 92 -13.71 -1.61 3.56
N VAL A 93 -12.70 -2.47 3.54
CA VAL A 93 -11.82 -2.75 4.69
C VAL A 93 -10.46 -2.08 4.52
N LEU A 94 -9.94 -1.45 5.58
CA LEU A 94 -8.58 -0.92 5.61
C LEU A 94 -7.58 -2.09 5.65
N THR A 95 -6.86 -2.33 4.56
CA THR A 95 -5.93 -3.46 4.41
C THR A 95 -4.47 -3.08 4.52
N ALA A 96 -4.13 -1.83 4.17
CA ALA A 96 -2.75 -1.34 4.27
C ALA A 96 -2.68 0.18 4.42
N ILE A 97 -1.54 0.65 4.91
CA ILE A 97 -1.13 2.04 4.85
C ILE A 97 0.10 2.11 3.94
N ILE A 98 0.03 2.97 2.94
CA ILE A 98 1.11 3.20 1.99
C ILE A 98 1.98 4.33 2.54
N PRO A 99 3.29 4.11 2.72
CA PRO A 99 4.18 5.12 3.27
C PRO A 99 4.38 6.30 2.32
N PRO A 100 4.96 7.40 2.82
CA PRO A 100 5.36 8.55 2.01
C PRO A 100 6.28 8.19 0.83
N ALA A 101 6.34 9.09 -0.15
CA ALA A 101 7.19 9.01 -1.34
C ALA A 101 7.07 7.67 -2.09
N THR A 102 5.88 7.10 -2.13
CA THR A 102 5.64 5.77 -2.70
C THR A 102 4.72 5.84 -3.92
N ARG A 103 5.01 5.01 -4.92
CA ARG A 103 4.15 4.77 -6.08
C ARG A 103 3.85 3.29 -6.21
N ARG A 104 2.57 2.94 -6.35
CA ARG A 104 2.11 1.55 -6.48
C ARG A 104 0.93 1.44 -7.42
N LEU A 105 0.80 0.26 -8.02
CA LEU A 105 -0.35 -0.13 -8.82
C LEU A 105 -1.08 -1.29 -8.14
N TYR A 106 -2.40 -1.23 -8.18
CA TYR A 106 -3.29 -2.27 -7.69
C TYR A 106 -4.25 -2.66 -8.78
N TRP A 107 -4.50 -3.96 -8.95
CA TRP A 107 -5.42 -4.47 -9.95
C TRP A 107 -6.84 -3.97 -9.72
N LYS A 108 -7.51 -3.58 -10.79
CA LYS A 108 -8.96 -3.45 -10.84
C LYS A 108 -9.59 -4.79 -11.22
N GLY A 109 -10.74 -5.11 -10.68
CA GLY A 109 -11.59 -6.19 -11.18
C GLY A 109 -12.11 -7.15 -10.14
N LEU A 110 -11.29 -7.86 -9.37
CA LEU A 110 -11.79 -8.81 -8.39
C LEU A 110 -12.20 -8.12 -7.09
N HIS A 111 -11.34 -7.23 -6.60
CA HIS A 111 -11.58 -6.42 -5.41
C HIS A 111 -11.85 -4.97 -5.78
N GLU A 112 -12.73 -4.32 -5.02
CA GLU A 112 -12.90 -2.87 -5.09
C GLU A 112 -11.78 -2.21 -4.30
N VAL A 113 -10.77 -1.71 -5.01
CA VAL A 113 -9.60 -1.06 -4.42
C VAL A 113 -9.78 0.45 -4.45
N GLN A 114 -9.70 1.07 -3.28
CA GLN A 114 -9.72 2.52 -3.10
C GLN A 114 -8.49 2.96 -2.32
N ALA A 115 -7.97 4.15 -2.65
CA ALA A 115 -6.88 4.76 -1.91
C ALA A 115 -7.27 6.17 -1.47
N GLN A 116 -7.14 6.44 -0.18
CA GLN A 116 -7.35 7.75 0.40
C GLN A 116 -6.01 8.34 0.82
N VAL A 117 -5.54 9.36 0.10
CA VAL A 117 -4.31 10.08 0.44
C VAL A 117 -4.59 11.08 1.55
N LEU A 118 -3.74 11.10 2.56
CA LEU A 118 -3.82 11.98 3.72
C LEU A 118 -2.47 12.67 3.94
N PRO A 119 -2.46 13.97 4.25
CA PRO A 119 -1.23 14.65 4.65
C PRO A 119 -0.79 14.16 6.05
N VAL A 120 0.51 14.04 6.24
CA VAL A 120 1.10 13.86 7.57
C VAL A 120 1.19 15.23 8.22
N PRO A 121 0.51 15.46 9.36
CA PRO A 121 0.53 16.78 9.99
C PRO A 121 1.92 17.04 10.62
N PRO A 122 2.31 18.33 10.83
CA PRO A 122 3.62 18.69 11.39
C PRO A 122 3.87 18.18 12.81
N ASP A 123 2.82 17.93 13.58
CA ASP A 123 2.89 17.32 14.92
C ASP A 123 2.93 15.78 14.87
N LEU A 124 2.89 15.22 13.67
CA LEU A 124 2.90 13.79 13.39
C LEU A 124 1.69 13.03 13.97
N ARG A 125 0.70 13.69 14.54
CA ARG A 125 -0.43 13.03 15.20
C ARG A 125 -1.34 12.31 14.21
N VAL A 126 -1.77 11.13 14.62
CA VAL A 126 -2.83 10.40 13.92
C VAL A 126 -4.18 10.81 14.51
N PRO A 127 -5.15 11.23 13.70
CA PRO A 127 -6.50 11.54 14.19
C PRO A 127 -7.14 10.36 14.94
N ALA A 128 -7.91 10.65 15.98
CA ALA A 128 -8.44 9.62 16.91
C ALA A 128 -9.37 8.62 16.20
N ASP A 129 -10.19 9.09 15.28
CA ASP A 129 -11.08 8.25 14.46
C ASP A 129 -10.29 7.31 13.54
N LEU A 130 -9.23 7.82 12.92
CA LEU A 130 -8.33 7.03 12.10
C LEU A 130 -7.53 6.03 12.97
N LEU A 131 -7.10 6.44 14.16
CA LEU A 131 -6.37 5.57 15.08
C LEU A 131 -7.22 4.35 15.48
N ALA A 132 -8.51 4.54 15.75
CA ALA A 132 -9.45 3.45 16.04
C ALA A 132 -9.57 2.48 14.85
N ARG A 133 -9.68 2.99 13.62
CA ARG A 133 -9.72 2.17 12.40
C ARG A 133 -8.42 1.38 12.19
N ILE A 134 -7.27 2.02 12.39
CA ILE A 134 -5.96 1.36 12.25
C ILE A 134 -5.81 0.27 13.31
N ARG A 135 -6.24 0.51 14.55
CA ARG A 135 -6.21 -0.49 15.63
C ARG A 135 -7.05 -1.72 15.27
N ALA A 136 -8.25 -1.52 14.75
CA ALA A 136 -9.11 -2.61 14.28
C ALA A 136 -8.49 -3.38 13.12
N ALA A 137 -7.93 -2.69 12.13
CA ALA A 137 -7.27 -3.30 10.98
C ALA A 137 -6.02 -4.12 11.40
N ARG A 138 -5.24 -3.63 12.37
CA ARG A 138 -4.10 -4.39 12.92
C ARG A 138 -4.54 -5.66 13.64
N ALA A 139 -5.60 -5.60 14.42
CA ALA A 139 -6.17 -6.79 15.05
C ALA A 139 -6.66 -7.82 14.03
N ALA A 140 -7.10 -7.37 12.85
CA ALA A 140 -7.50 -8.23 11.72
C ALA A 140 -6.32 -8.70 10.84
N GLY A 141 -5.05 -8.36 11.20
CA GLY A 141 -3.86 -8.86 10.50
C GLY A 141 -3.16 -7.85 9.58
N MET A 142 -3.55 -6.58 9.57
CA MET A 142 -2.80 -5.55 8.86
C MET A 142 -1.39 -5.42 9.43
N ASN A 143 -0.38 -5.82 8.67
CA ASN A 143 0.98 -5.99 9.20
C ASN A 143 2.05 -5.17 8.44
N ARG A 144 1.64 -4.14 7.68
CA ARG A 144 2.56 -3.29 6.90
C ARG A 144 2.75 -1.96 7.63
N TYR A 145 3.41 -1.00 6.98
CA TYR A 145 3.66 0.33 7.56
C TYR A 145 2.48 0.79 8.43
N ALA A 146 2.77 1.10 9.69
CA ALA A 146 1.76 1.52 10.65
C ALA A 146 2.35 2.62 11.55
N PRO A 147 1.52 3.55 12.04
CA PRO A 147 1.96 4.55 13.00
C PRO A 147 2.39 3.89 14.32
N LEU A 148 3.23 4.58 15.08
CA LEU A 148 3.46 4.26 16.47
C LEU A 148 2.15 4.45 17.23
N MET A 149 1.76 3.49 18.03
CA MET A 149 0.62 3.60 18.94
C MET A 149 1.10 3.35 20.37
N ALA A 150 0.70 4.22 21.29
CA ALA A 150 0.97 4.10 22.72
C ALA A 150 -0.33 4.18 23.51
N GLU A 151 -0.46 3.32 24.51
CA GLU A 151 -1.55 3.35 25.47
C GLU A 151 -0.98 3.81 26.81
N VAL A 152 -1.54 4.91 27.34
CA VAL A 152 -1.21 5.44 28.66
C VAL A 152 -2.33 5.02 29.62
N PRO A 153 -2.05 4.14 30.60
CA PRO A 153 -3.06 3.67 31.56
C PRO A 153 -3.51 4.78 32.50
N GLN A 154 -4.62 4.53 33.20
CA GLN A 154 -5.04 5.39 34.31
C GLN A 154 -3.95 5.48 35.39
N PHE A 155 -3.80 6.65 36.01
CA PHE A 155 -2.76 6.98 36.99
C PHE A 155 -1.32 6.97 36.43
N HIS A 156 -1.16 6.98 35.10
CA HIS A 156 0.12 7.13 34.40
C HIS A 156 0.11 8.41 33.55
N THR A 157 1.31 8.86 33.24
CA THR A 157 1.52 9.90 32.21
C THR A 157 2.49 9.36 31.15
N GLY A 158 2.27 9.73 29.91
CA GLY A 158 3.21 9.44 28.84
C GLY A 158 4.15 10.63 28.62
N LEU A 159 5.40 10.36 28.26
CA LEU A 159 6.35 11.36 27.77
C LEU A 159 6.60 11.09 26.29
N LEU A 160 6.14 11.98 25.45
CA LEU A 160 6.41 11.90 24.00
C LEU A 160 7.80 12.44 23.69
N TRP A 161 8.61 11.61 23.07
CA TRP A 161 9.91 11.97 22.54
C TRP A 161 9.87 11.98 21.02
N VAL A 162 10.40 13.03 20.43
CA VAL A 162 10.62 13.15 18.98
C VAL A 162 12.09 13.58 18.78
N ASP A 163 12.84 12.76 18.06
CA ASP A 163 14.26 12.99 17.77
C ASP A 163 15.10 13.24 19.02
N GLY A 164 14.82 12.50 20.09
CA GLY A 164 15.53 12.57 21.37
C GLY A 164 15.14 13.75 22.28
N GLN A 165 14.14 14.54 21.90
CA GLN A 165 13.62 15.65 22.71
C GLN A 165 12.22 15.35 23.24
N ILE A 166 11.95 15.69 24.49
CA ILE A 166 10.59 15.64 25.04
C ILE A 166 9.78 16.76 24.39
N ARG A 167 8.68 16.38 23.74
CA ARG A 167 7.76 17.32 23.08
C ARG A 167 6.58 17.68 23.95
N GLU A 168 6.01 16.67 24.61
CA GLU A 168 4.82 16.88 25.44
C GLU A 168 4.61 15.72 26.44
N THR A 169 3.73 15.97 27.42
CA THR A 169 3.18 14.97 28.33
C THR A 169 1.82 14.52 27.84
N LEU A 170 1.55 13.22 27.91
CA LEU A 170 0.34 12.60 27.41
C LEU A 170 -0.57 12.19 28.56
N PRO A 171 -1.86 12.55 28.52
CA PRO A 171 -2.85 12.06 29.47
C PRO A 171 -3.14 10.56 29.23
N PRO A 172 -3.82 9.89 30.17
CA PRO A 172 -4.34 8.54 29.96
C PRO A 172 -5.19 8.46 28.68
N GLY A 173 -4.98 7.37 27.92
CA GLY A 173 -5.66 7.16 26.64
C GLY A 173 -4.77 6.49 25.60
N VAL A 174 -5.32 6.34 24.40
CA VAL A 174 -4.61 5.80 23.25
C VAL A 174 -4.20 6.95 22.34
N HIS A 175 -2.91 6.99 22.01
CA HIS A 175 -2.31 8.03 21.18
C HIS A 175 -1.58 7.40 20.01
N GLY A 176 -1.42 8.13 18.91
CA GLY A 176 -0.72 7.64 17.73
C GLY A 176 0.02 8.72 16.97
N TRP A 177 1.18 8.33 16.40
CA TRP A 177 2.02 9.22 15.61
C TRP A 177 2.55 8.52 14.37
N TRP A 178 2.58 9.27 13.28
CA TRP A 178 3.31 8.87 12.09
C TRP A 178 4.81 8.92 12.37
N GLN A 179 5.53 7.86 11.98
CA GLN A 179 6.99 7.80 12.12
C GLN A 179 7.68 8.28 10.83
N HIS A 180 7.24 9.41 10.29
CA HIS A 180 7.71 9.92 9.02
C HIS A 180 9.05 10.66 9.21
N GLY A 181 10.17 10.00 8.94
CA GLY A 181 11.51 10.59 9.02
C GLY A 181 11.96 10.95 10.45
N HIS A 182 11.11 10.72 11.46
CA HIS A 182 11.38 11.07 12.86
C HIS A 182 11.44 9.83 13.75
N ALA A 183 12.33 9.87 14.74
CA ALA A 183 12.39 8.89 15.81
C ALA A 183 11.35 9.23 16.89
N VAL A 184 10.18 8.61 16.83
CA VAL A 184 9.10 8.84 17.80
C VAL A 184 9.08 7.72 18.83
N ARG A 185 9.01 8.10 20.11
CA ARG A 185 8.96 7.18 21.27
C ARG A 185 8.05 7.74 22.35
N VAL A 186 7.39 6.86 23.08
CA VAL A 186 6.61 7.22 24.27
C VAL A 186 7.11 6.40 25.47
N ASP A 187 7.49 7.09 26.52
CA ASP A 187 7.81 6.48 27.83
C ASP A 187 6.59 6.67 28.75
N VAL A 188 6.14 5.61 29.40
CA VAL A 188 5.00 5.65 30.34
C VAL A 188 5.52 5.63 31.77
N VAL A 189 5.11 6.63 32.57
CA VAL A 189 5.53 6.82 33.95
C VAL A 189 4.35 6.62 34.90
N ASP A 190 4.49 5.76 35.91
CA ASP A 190 3.49 5.56 36.96
C ASP A 190 3.55 6.72 37.97
N LEU A 191 2.44 7.45 38.10
CA LEU A 191 2.34 8.58 39.03
C LEU A 191 2.14 8.17 40.47
N ARG A 192 1.80 6.91 40.75
CA ARG A 192 1.60 6.40 42.10
C ARG A 192 2.91 6.06 42.81
N ALA A 193 3.98 5.82 42.06
CA ALA A 193 5.29 5.42 42.56
C ALA A 193 6.13 6.59 43.13
N GLN A 194 5.62 7.83 43.10
CA GLN A 194 6.36 9.02 43.49
C GLN A 194 6.02 9.53 44.90
N THR A 195 5.37 8.71 45.74
CA THR A 195 5.12 9.05 47.16
C THR A 195 6.07 8.26 48.05
N ALA A 196 7.32 8.70 48.13
CA ALA A 196 8.23 8.36 49.24
C ALA A 196 9.16 9.54 49.50
#